data_93e1c55b7aa0fc09a869657388d91f19
#
_entry.id   93e1c55b7aa0fc09a869657388d91f19
#
_cell.length_a   1.000
_cell.length_b   1.000
_cell.length_c   1.000
_cell.angle_alpha   90.00
_cell.angle_beta   90.00
_cell.angle_gamma   90.00
#
_symmetry.space_group_name_H-M   'P 1'
#
loop_
_entity.id
_entity.type
_entity.pdbx_description
1 polymer ?
#
loop_
_entity_poly.entity_id
_entity_poly.type
_entity_poly.pdbx_seq_one_letter_code
_entity_poly.pdbx_strand_id
1 'polypeptide(L)'
;MTLFVDDSDRYSNLRLIAWWEQEKLRRAKIMVVGAGALGNEVLKNLALLGVGQIYVVDFDTIENSNLTRSVLFRARDCGRAKATVAAESVRDLNPDVAITPLVANVMTDVGLGLFRDMDVVIGCLDNREARLWVNRSCWKVSRPWVDGGIQEINGVVKVFVPPDSACYECAMTENDYRLINLRYSCPLLRREDLLAGKIPTAPTIASMIGGMQTQEALKLIHGLPVNAGCAMVFNGATNQFYTTRFQRREDCLSHETYDAPIALPLSSTDHTAADLFAAARAHFDSPEPLSLELDRDLVVTVDCVDCRTSQRIMKPTQAVAMSRAACPSCGQTSKPTLVHRVTAGSPLAAERLADLGIARRDLVRVSANSAEQIFEFSGDGASGCL
;
A
#
# COMPACT_ATOMS: atom_id res chain seq x y z
N MET A 1 -40.10 6.78 24.32
CA MET A 1 -39.87 7.12 22.92
C MET A 1 -39.72 5.80 22.17
N THR A 2 -40.70 5.43 21.34
CA THR A 2 -40.64 4.17 20.59
C THR A 2 -39.65 4.40 19.44
N LEU A 3 -38.52 3.67 19.43
CA LEU A 3 -37.59 3.70 18.33
C LEU A 3 -38.24 2.97 17.14
N PHE A 4 -38.47 3.67 16.06
CA PHE A 4 -38.97 3.08 14.84
C PHE A 4 -37.80 2.67 13.94
N VAL A 5 -37.76 1.39 13.59
CA VAL A 5 -36.82 0.82 12.63
C VAL A 5 -37.54 0.58 11.33
N ASP A 6 -37.04 1.15 10.24
CA ASP A 6 -37.56 0.93 8.90
C ASP A 6 -36.92 -0.34 8.31
N ASP A 7 -37.69 -1.41 8.19
CA ASP A 7 -37.21 -2.69 7.64
C ASP A 7 -36.84 -2.62 6.15
N SER A 8 -37.24 -1.57 5.44
CA SER A 8 -36.82 -1.34 4.04
C SER A 8 -35.42 -0.73 3.89
N ASP A 9 -34.88 -0.09 4.95
CA ASP A 9 -33.54 0.48 4.99
C ASP A 9 -32.61 -0.39 5.82
N ARG A 10 -31.66 -1.10 5.18
CA ARG A 10 -30.68 -1.95 5.87
C ARG A 10 -29.84 -1.21 6.90
N TYR A 11 -29.72 0.11 6.83
CA TYR A 11 -28.93 0.95 7.74
C TYR A 11 -29.77 1.59 8.84
N SER A 12 -31.08 1.32 8.90
CA SER A 12 -32.00 2.01 9.83
C SER A 12 -31.57 1.84 11.29
N ASN A 13 -31.10 0.66 11.70
CA ASN A 13 -30.57 0.43 13.04
C ASN A 13 -29.33 1.26 13.36
N LEU A 14 -28.44 1.45 12.38
CA LEU A 14 -27.22 2.25 12.54
C LEU A 14 -27.54 3.73 12.75
N ARG A 15 -28.59 4.23 12.10
CA ARG A 15 -29.06 5.62 12.25
C ARG A 15 -29.59 5.95 13.65
N LEU A 16 -29.81 4.97 14.50
CA LEU A 16 -30.16 5.17 15.91
C LEU A 16 -28.95 5.56 16.78
N ILE A 17 -27.74 5.39 16.27
CA ILE A 17 -26.51 5.83 16.95
C ILE A 17 -26.38 7.34 16.77
N ALA A 18 -26.34 8.09 17.85
CA ALA A 18 -26.47 9.55 17.86
C ALA A 18 -25.46 10.31 16.97
N TRP A 19 -24.25 9.78 16.80
CA TRP A 19 -23.19 10.39 15.99
C TRP A 19 -23.09 9.79 14.57
N TRP A 20 -23.96 8.83 14.22
CA TRP A 20 -23.87 8.11 12.96
C TRP A 20 -24.39 8.92 11.78
N GLU A 21 -23.57 9.11 10.77
CA GLU A 21 -23.91 9.78 9.52
C GLU A 21 -23.70 8.83 8.33
N GLN A 22 -24.72 8.08 7.92
CA GLN A 22 -24.62 7.10 6.84
C GLN A 22 -24.12 7.73 5.53
N GLU A 23 -24.47 8.99 5.27
CA GLU A 23 -24.07 9.69 4.05
C GLU A 23 -22.54 9.93 3.97
N LYS A 24 -21.86 10.12 5.11
CA LYS A 24 -20.41 10.18 5.15
C LYS A 24 -19.79 8.85 4.69
N LEU A 25 -20.34 7.74 5.14
CA LEU A 25 -19.88 6.41 4.72
C LEU A 25 -20.17 6.13 3.25
N ARG A 26 -21.35 6.53 2.73
CA ARG A 26 -21.68 6.37 1.32
C ARG A 26 -20.77 7.15 0.38
N ARG A 27 -20.18 8.25 0.82
CA ARG A 27 -19.21 9.06 0.06
C ARG A 27 -17.79 8.61 0.28
N ALA A 28 -17.52 7.89 1.35
CA ALA A 28 -16.16 7.52 1.72
C ALA A 28 -15.52 6.57 0.71
N LYS A 29 -14.23 6.81 0.48
CA LYS A 29 -13.34 5.99 -0.34
C LYS A 29 -12.27 5.36 0.55
N ILE A 30 -12.24 4.06 0.63
CA ILE A 30 -11.29 3.33 1.48
C ILE A 30 -10.46 2.37 0.63
N MET A 31 -9.15 2.40 0.82
CA MET A 31 -8.25 1.39 0.28
C MET A 31 -7.92 0.36 1.38
N VAL A 32 -8.14 -0.91 1.09
CA VAL A 32 -7.73 -2.04 1.93
C VAL A 32 -6.55 -2.72 1.26
N VAL A 33 -5.39 -2.69 1.91
CA VAL A 33 -4.15 -3.29 1.41
C VAL A 33 -3.92 -4.64 2.09
N GLY A 34 -4.07 -5.71 1.32
CA GLY A 34 -4.08 -7.10 1.78
C GLY A 34 -5.48 -7.66 1.97
N ALA A 35 -5.77 -8.79 1.30
CA ALA A 35 -7.03 -9.55 1.39
C ALA A 35 -6.82 -10.90 2.12
N GLY A 36 -5.85 -10.97 3.05
CA GLY A 36 -5.62 -12.11 3.94
C GLY A 36 -6.67 -12.18 5.07
N ALA A 37 -6.30 -12.78 6.21
CA ALA A 37 -7.21 -12.96 7.35
C ALA A 37 -7.81 -11.64 7.85
N LEU A 38 -6.97 -10.62 8.09
CA LEU A 38 -7.43 -9.28 8.51
C LEU A 38 -8.26 -8.59 7.43
N GLY A 39 -7.77 -8.60 6.17
CA GLY A 39 -8.46 -7.94 5.07
C GLY A 39 -9.84 -8.50 4.81
N ASN A 40 -10.04 -9.81 4.96
CA ASN A 40 -11.36 -10.45 4.88
C ASN A 40 -12.33 -9.89 5.92
N GLU A 41 -11.90 -9.73 7.16
CA GLU A 41 -12.75 -9.21 8.25
C GLU A 41 -13.03 -7.72 8.08
N VAL A 42 -12.03 -6.94 7.68
CA VAL A 42 -12.19 -5.51 7.38
C VAL A 42 -13.17 -5.31 6.21
N LEU A 43 -12.98 -6.01 5.09
CA LEU A 43 -13.84 -5.91 3.90
C LEU A 43 -15.29 -6.31 4.21
N LYS A 44 -15.50 -7.40 4.96
CA LYS A 44 -16.82 -7.79 5.45
C LYS A 44 -17.48 -6.66 6.25
N ASN A 45 -16.77 -6.09 7.20
CA ASN A 45 -17.31 -5.03 8.05
C ASN A 45 -17.63 -3.76 7.25
N LEU A 46 -16.72 -3.32 6.35
CA LEU A 46 -16.95 -2.16 5.47
C LEU A 46 -18.16 -2.38 4.56
N ALA A 47 -18.37 -3.60 4.04
CA ALA A 47 -19.54 -3.96 3.26
C ALA A 47 -20.83 -3.83 4.06
N LEU A 48 -20.89 -4.40 5.27
CA LEU A 48 -22.05 -4.32 6.14
C LEU A 48 -22.40 -2.89 6.57
N LEU A 49 -21.38 -2.02 6.71
CA LEU A 49 -21.51 -0.62 7.07
C LEU A 49 -21.93 0.27 5.88
N GLY A 50 -21.89 -0.23 4.66
CA GLY A 50 -22.27 0.53 3.46
C GLY A 50 -21.28 1.62 3.09
N VAL A 51 -19.99 1.33 3.16
CA VAL A 51 -18.93 2.23 2.65
C VAL A 51 -19.06 2.34 1.14
N GLY A 52 -19.17 3.57 0.61
CA GLY A 52 -19.56 3.78 -0.78
C GLY A 52 -18.56 3.24 -1.80
N GLN A 53 -17.25 3.41 -1.56
CA GLN A 53 -16.24 2.94 -2.49
C GLN A 53 -15.06 2.28 -1.77
N ILE A 54 -14.75 1.04 -2.15
CA ILE A 54 -13.64 0.27 -1.60
C ILE A 54 -12.69 -0.11 -2.74
N TYR A 55 -11.39 0.07 -2.51
CA TYR A 55 -10.32 -0.49 -3.34
C TYR A 55 -9.63 -1.59 -2.53
N VAL A 56 -9.56 -2.80 -3.05
CA VAL A 56 -8.84 -3.91 -2.40
C VAL A 56 -7.62 -4.30 -3.21
N VAL A 57 -6.44 -4.19 -2.59
CA VAL A 57 -5.14 -4.45 -3.23
C VAL A 57 -4.54 -5.72 -2.65
N ASP A 58 -4.38 -6.75 -3.47
CA ASP A 58 -3.69 -8.00 -3.12
C ASP A 58 -3.28 -8.74 -4.39
N PHE A 59 -2.03 -9.19 -4.49
CA PHE A 59 -1.51 -9.89 -5.67
C PHE A 59 -1.52 -11.43 -5.52
N ASP A 60 -1.83 -11.94 -4.33
CA ASP A 60 -1.81 -13.37 -4.05
C ASP A 60 -3.03 -14.11 -4.60
N THR A 61 -2.88 -15.43 -4.70
CA THR A 61 -3.97 -16.36 -4.93
C THR A 61 -4.43 -17.04 -3.64
N ILE A 62 -5.66 -17.55 -3.65
CA ILE A 62 -6.25 -18.27 -2.51
C ILE A 62 -5.65 -19.67 -2.43
N GLU A 63 -5.10 -19.99 -1.27
CA GLU A 63 -4.64 -21.35 -0.92
C GLU A 63 -5.62 -22.01 0.04
N ASN A 64 -5.68 -23.33 0.04
CA ASN A 64 -6.51 -24.10 0.99
C ASN A 64 -6.19 -23.77 2.46
N SER A 65 -4.92 -23.49 2.76
CA SER A 65 -4.47 -23.06 4.11
C SER A 65 -5.07 -21.71 4.55
N ASN A 66 -5.58 -20.88 3.63
CA ASN A 66 -6.20 -19.60 3.95
C ASN A 66 -7.63 -19.76 4.48
N LEU A 67 -8.33 -20.83 4.10
CA LEU A 67 -9.76 -21.02 4.37
C LEU A 67 -10.12 -21.10 5.85
N THR A 68 -9.17 -21.45 6.71
CA THR A 68 -9.38 -21.50 8.16
C THR A 68 -9.58 -20.14 8.82
N ARG A 69 -9.23 -19.03 8.10
CA ARG A 69 -9.22 -17.66 8.65
C ARG A 69 -9.65 -16.59 7.66
N SER A 70 -10.30 -16.96 6.56
CA SER A 70 -10.73 -16.03 5.50
C SER A 70 -12.22 -16.18 5.24
N VAL A 71 -13.04 -15.37 5.88
CA VAL A 71 -14.51 -15.48 5.90
C VAL A 71 -15.17 -15.28 4.52
N LEU A 72 -14.52 -14.56 3.60
CA LEU A 72 -15.04 -14.27 2.26
C LEU A 72 -14.74 -15.38 1.24
N PHE A 73 -13.83 -16.32 1.55
CA PHE A 73 -13.38 -17.34 0.60
C PHE A 73 -14.03 -18.71 0.84
N ARG A 74 -14.13 -19.51 -0.21
CA ARG A 74 -14.65 -20.87 -0.19
C ARG A 74 -13.66 -21.85 -0.84
N ALA A 75 -13.80 -23.12 -0.63
CA ALA A 75 -12.92 -24.15 -1.21
C ALA A 75 -12.88 -24.08 -2.76
N ARG A 76 -14.00 -23.74 -3.40
CA ARG A 76 -14.09 -23.55 -4.86
C ARG A 76 -13.25 -22.40 -5.40
N ASP A 77 -12.80 -21.47 -4.53
CA ASP A 77 -12.07 -20.27 -4.91
C ASP A 77 -10.55 -20.48 -4.86
N CYS A 78 -10.07 -21.65 -4.46
CA CYS A 78 -8.64 -21.96 -4.46
C CYS A 78 -8.03 -21.78 -5.85
N GLY A 79 -6.87 -21.09 -5.90
CA GLY A 79 -6.17 -20.74 -7.13
C GLY A 79 -6.61 -19.41 -7.77
N ARG A 80 -7.74 -18.84 -7.37
CA ARG A 80 -8.21 -17.55 -7.84
C ARG A 80 -7.53 -16.40 -7.08
N ALA A 81 -7.44 -15.23 -7.70
CA ALA A 81 -6.86 -14.03 -7.06
C ALA A 81 -7.70 -13.60 -5.85
N LYS A 82 -7.01 -13.35 -4.69
CA LYS A 82 -7.67 -12.95 -3.44
C LYS A 82 -8.49 -11.66 -3.59
N ALA A 83 -7.93 -10.63 -4.24
CA ALA A 83 -8.63 -9.34 -4.44
C ALA A 83 -9.92 -9.51 -5.23
N THR A 84 -9.90 -10.31 -6.30
CA THR A 84 -11.06 -10.57 -7.16
C THR A 84 -12.18 -11.26 -6.41
N VAL A 85 -11.87 -12.35 -5.70
CA VAL A 85 -12.89 -13.12 -4.94
C VAL A 85 -13.42 -12.32 -3.76
N ALA A 86 -12.56 -11.56 -3.07
CA ALA A 86 -13.00 -10.65 -2.01
C ALA A 86 -14.00 -9.62 -2.53
N ALA A 87 -13.75 -9.04 -3.70
CA ALA A 87 -14.66 -8.06 -4.32
C ALA A 87 -15.99 -8.69 -4.72
N GLU A 88 -16.02 -9.90 -5.28
CA GLU A 88 -17.23 -10.63 -5.56
C GLU A 88 -18.05 -10.88 -4.30
N SER A 89 -17.40 -11.36 -3.23
CA SER A 89 -18.07 -11.63 -1.96
C SER A 89 -18.62 -10.37 -1.27
N VAL A 90 -17.91 -9.23 -1.39
CA VAL A 90 -18.41 -7.94 -0.88
C VAL A 90 -19.65 -7.48 -1.62
N ARG A 91 -19.68 -7.59 -2.97
CA ARG A 91 -20.89 -7.26 -3.76
C ARG A 91 -22.08 -8.12 -3.41
N ASP A 92 -21.82 -9.40 -3.10
CA ASP A 92 -22.85 -10.35 -2.65
C ASP A 92 -23.40 -9.97 -1.26
N LEU A 93 -22.54 -9.53 -0.34
CA LEU A 93 -22.92 -9.06 0.99
C LEU A 93 -23.73 -7.76 0.92
N ASN A 94 -23.30 -6.82 0.09
CA ASN A 94 -23.93 -5.52 -0.03
C ASN A 94 -23.76 -4.93 -1.43
N PRO A 95 -24.79 -4.99 -2.29
CA PRO A 95 -24.75 -4.47 -3.66
C PRO A 95 -24.66 -2.94 -3.74
N ASP A 96 -24.91 -2.21 -2.63
CA ASP A 96 -24.79 -0.75 -2.60
C ASP A 96 -23.32 -0.29 -2.55
N VAL A 97 -22.39 -1.21 -2.27
CA VAL A 97 -20.96 -0.92 -2.14
C VAL A 97 -20.24 -1.11 -3.46
N ALA A 98 -19.67 -0.04 -3.99
CA ALA A 98 -18.76 -0.14 -5.13
C ALA A 98 -17.38 -0.64 -4.66
N ILE A 99 -16.95 -1.78 -5.17
CA ILE A 99 -15.63 -2.33 -4.85
C ILE A 99 -14.82 -2.63 -6.11
N THR A 100 -13.59 -2.14 -6.13
CA THR A 100 -12.62 -2.33 -7.21
C THR A 100 -11.50 -3.24 -6.74
N PRO A 101 -11.36 -4.45 -7.31
CA PRO A 101 -10.23 -5.32 -7.02
C PRO A 101 -9.00 -4.89 -7.82
N LEU A 102 -7.85 -4.81 -7.16
CA LEU A 102 -6.56 -4.56 -7.74
C LEU A 102 -5.66 -5.77 -7.46
N VAL A 103 -5.46 -6.62 -8.46
CA VAL A 103 -4.53 -7.76 -8.39
C VAL A 103 -3.13 -7.22 -8.64
N ALA A 104 -2.54 -6.61 -7.61
CA ALA A 104 -1.39 -5.74 -7.73
C ALA A 104 -0.52 -5.76 -6.47
N ASN A 105 0.77 -5.54 -6.64
CA ASN A 105 1.69 -5.26 -5.55
C ASN A 105 1.63 -3.77 -5.18
N VAL A 106 1.19 -3.47 -3.97
CA VAL A 106 1.06 -2.09 -3.48
C VAL A 106 2.38 -1.29 -3.58
N MET A 107 3.53 -1.96 -3.53
CA MET A 107 4.83 -1.30 -3.58
C MET A 107 5.27 -0.91 -5.00
N THR A 108 4.76 -1.55 -6.04
CA THR A 108 5.25 -1.36 -7.42
C THR A 108 4.18 -0.92 -8.40
N ASP A 109 2.92 -1.31 -8.17
CA ASP A 109 1.88 -1.20 -9.19
C ASP A 109 0.80 -0.15 -8.83
N VAL A 110 0.85 0.40 -7.61
CA VAL A 110 -0.15 1.37 -7.12
C VAL A 110 0.48 2.74 -6.97
N GLY A 111 0.02 3.69 -7.78
CA GLY A 111 0.51 5.08 -7.77
C GLY A 111 -0.04 5.92 -6.61
N LEU A 112 0.71 6.94 -6.22
CA LEU A 112 0.38 7.85 -5.12
C LEU A 112 -0.93 8.61 -5.33
N GLY A 113 -1.34 8.86 -6.58
CA GLY A 113 -2.63 9.50 -6.89
C GLY A 113 -3.82 8.68 -6.40
N LEU A 114 -3.73 7.33 -6.40
CA LEU A 114 -4.77 6.49 -5.83
C LEU A 114 -4.81 6.62 -4.30
N PHE A 115 -3.64 6.65 -3.63
CA PHE A 115 -3.59 6.90 -2.18
C PHE A 115 -4.19 8.27 -1.81
N ARG A 116 -3.88 9.32 -2.58
CA ARG A 116 -4.39 10.67 -2.37
C ARG A 116 -5.91 10.75 -2.46
N ASP A 117 -6.53 9.96 -3.33
CA ASP A 117 -7.98 9.96 -3.53
C ASP A 117 -8.75 9.25 -2.41
N MET A 118 -8.07 8.57 -1.49
CA MET A 118 -8.70 7.85 -0.38
C MET A 118 -8.95 8.77 0.81
N ASP A 119 -10.02 8.50 1.56
CA ASP A 119 -10.26 9.12 2.86
C ASP A 119 -9.45 8.42 3.96
N VAL A 120 -9.33 7.09 3.87
CA VAL A 120 -8.56 6.26 4.80
C VAL A 120 -7.94 5.08 4.06
N VAL A 121 -6.71 4.71 4.44
CA VAL A 121 -6.06 3.47 4.00
C VAL A 121 -6.04 2.49 5.17
N ILE A 122 -6.39 1.22 4.95
CA ILE A 122 -6.35 0.17 5.97
C ILE A 122 -5.32 -0.88 5.56
N GLY A 123 -4.25 -1.00 6.36
CA GLY A 123 -3.18 -1.98 6.15
C GLY A 123 -3.49 -3.31 6.82
N CYS A 124 -3.63 -4.36 6.02
CA CYS A 124 -3.84 -5.76 6.44
C CYS A 124 -2.67 -6.64 5.97
N LEU A 125 -1.46 -6.13 6.19
CA LEU A 125 -0.22 -6.63 5.63
C LEU A 125 0.49 -7.61 6.57
N ASP A 126 1.29 -8.50 6.01
CA ASP A 126 2.08 -9.51 6.74
C ASP A 126 3.60 -9.21 6.77
N ASN A 127 4.05 -8.18 6.07
CA ASN A 127 5.47 -7.84 6.00
C ASN A 127 5.75 -6.35 6.31
N ARG A 128 6.95 -6.08 6.86
CA ARG A 128 7.37 -4.75 7.30
C ARG A 128 7.65 -3.77 6.17
N GLU A 129 8.14 -4.27 5.06
CA GLU A 129 8.51 -3.46 3.92
C GLU A 129 7.27 -2.82 3.27
N ALA A 130 6.23 -3.62 3.03
CA ALA A 130 4.96 -3.11 2.50
C ALA A 130 4.30 -2.12 3.48
N ARG A 131 4.40 -2.35 4.80
CA ARG A 131 3.93 -1.38 5.79
C ARG A 131 4.68 -0.05 5.73
N LEU A 132 6.00 -0.12 5.61
CA LEU A 132 6.83 1.09 5.46
C LEU A 132 6.48 1.84 4.18
N TRP A 133 6.25 1.11 3.08
CA TRP A 133 5.82 1.69 1.82
C TRP A 133 4.46 2.39 1.94
N VAL A 134 3.44 1.72 2.48
CA VAL A 134 2.11 2.32 2.71
C VAL A 134 2.22 3.55 3.61
N ASN A 135 3.03 3.47 4.68
CA ASN A 135 3.27 4.60 5.56
C ASN A 135 3.82 5.82 4.81
N ARG A 136 4.89 5.64 4.04
CA ARG A 136 5.50 6.72 3.25
C ARG A 136 4.54 7.27 2.21
N SER A 137 3.80 6.40 1.52
CA SER A 137 2.79 6.80 0.54
C SER A 137 1.69 7.64 1.18
N CYS A 138 1.15 7.22 2.32
CA CYS A 138 0.12 7.96 3.05
C CYS A 138 0.63 9.33 3.55
N TRP A 139 1.89 9.39 4.02
CA TRP A 139 2.50 10.65 4.46
C TRP A 139 2.68 11.63 3.30
N LYS A 140 3.25 11.18 2.17
CA LYS A 140 3.46 12.01 0.98
C LYS A 140 2.17 12.70 0.52
N VAL A 141 1.04 12.04 0.64
CA VAL A 141 -0.26 12.57 0.20
C VAL A 141 -1.19 12.99 1.35
N SER A 142 -0.67 13.07 2.57
CA SER A 142 -1.40 13.51 3.77
C SER A 142 -2.69 12.73 4.01
N ARG A 143 -2.65 11.38 3.92
CA ARG A 143 -3.81 10.51 4.17
C ARG A 143 -3.63 9.70 5.44
N PRO A 144 -4.66 9.62 6.30
CA PRO A 144 -4.61 8.76 7.47
C PRO A 144 -4.62 7.29 7.08
N TRP A 145 -3.94 6.47 7.88
CA TRP A 145 -3.99 5.03 7.71
C TRP A 145 -4.02 4.27 9.03
N VAL A 146 -4.62 3.08 8.98
CA VAL A 146 -4.80 2.19 10.12
C VAL A 146 -4.12 0.87 9.83
N ASP A 147 -3.04 0.55 10.56
CA ASP A 147 -2.30 -0.71 10.41
C ASP A 147 -2.80 -1.77 11.39
N GLY A 148 -3.01 -2.97 10.92
CA GLY A 148 -3.31 -4.16 11.74
C GLY A 148 -2.18 -5.19 11.69
N GLY A 149 -1.90 -5.80 12.82
CA GLY A 149 -0.97 -6.92 12.94
C GLY A 149 -1.55 -8.00 13.84
N ILE A 150 -1.40 -9.25 13.43
CA ILE A 150 -1.84 -10.42 14.22
C ILE A 150 -0.76 -11.48 14.27
N GLN A 151 -0.64 -12.15 15.40
CA GLN A 151 0.26 -13.26 15.61
C GLN A 151 -0.37 -14.24 16.62
N GLU A 152 -0.56 -15.48 16.22
CA GLU A 152 -1.23 -16.50 17.03
C GLU A 152 -2.63 -16.05 17.48
N ILE A 153 -2.80 -15.68 18.75
CA ILE A 153 -4.01 -15.12 19.36
C ILE A 153 -3.83 -13.66 19.82
N ASN A 154 -2.68 -13.05 19.51
CA ASN A 154 -2.36 -11.68 19.88
C ASN A 154 -2.55 -10.74 18.67
N GLY A 155 -2.82 -9.47 18.95
CA GLY A 155 -3.00 -8.51 17.87
C GLY A 155 -2.68 -7.07 18.26
N VAL A 156 -2.55 -6.23 17.24
CA VAL A 156 -2.26 -4.81 17.40
C VAL A 156 -2.97 -4.00 16.31
N VAL A 157 -3.52 -2.85 16.70
CA VAL A 157 -4.00 -1.82 15.77
C VAL A 157 -3.22 -0.54 16.02
N LYS A 158 -2.75 0.08 14.96
CA LYS A 158 -2.03 1.35 15.01
C LYS A 158 -2.72 2.36 14.12
N VAL A 159 -2.85 3.59 14.59
CA VAL A 159 -3.49 4.68 13.85
C VAL A 159 -2.46 5.76 13.58
N PHE A 160 -2.35 6.16 12.33
CA PHE A 160 -1.41 7.17 11.88
C PHE A 160 -2.14 8.26 11.10
N VAL A 161 -1.95 9.51 11.54
CA VAL A 161 -2.63 10.68 10.97
C VAL A 161 -1.58 11.74 10.64
N PRO A 162 -1.21 11.89 9.36
CA PRO A 162 -0.32 12.96 8.93
C PRO A 162 -0.96 14.35 9.15
N PRO A 163 -0.17 15.40 9.37
CA PRO A 163 1.28 15.40 9.53
C PRO A 163 1.72 15.27 10.99
N ASP A 164 0.80 15.33 11.97
CA ASP A 164 1.11 15.65 13.37
C ASP A 164 1.44 14.42 14.24
N SER A 165 0.94 13.22 13.88
CA SER A 165 1.19 12.03 14.69
C SER A 165 2.58 11.45 14.44
N ALA A 166 3.07 10.60 15.38
CA ALA A 166 4.14 9.66 15.05
C ALA A 166 3.66 8.74 13.92
N CYS A 167 4.58 8.31 13.04
CA CYS A 167 4.29 7.41 11.94
C CYS A 167 4.79 5.98 12.24
N TYR A 168 4.54 5.04 11.31
CA TYR A 168 5.02 3.67 11.44
C TYR A 168 6.55 3.60 11.53
N GLU A 169 7.27 4.39 10.73
CA GLU A 169 8.74 4.43 10.74
C GLU A 169 9.30 5.05 12.02
N CYS A 170 8.58 5.93 12.72
CA CYS A 170 8.96 6.42 14.05
C CYS A 170 9.08 5.29 15.08
N ALA A 171 8.27 4.23 14.93
CA ALA A 171 8.27 3.07 15.81
C ALA A 171 9.26 1.97 15.40
N MET A 172 9.91 2.10 14.24
CA MET A 172 10.88 1.12 13.75
C MET A 172 12.21 1.20 14.48
N THR A 173 12.79 0.04 14.72
CA THR A 173 14.12 -0.14 15.31
C THR A 173 15.17 -0.44 14.23
N GLU A 174 16.46 -0.33 14.58
CA GLU A 174 17.55 -0.76 13.70
C GLU A 174 17.40 -2.22 13.25
N ASN A 175 16.86 -3.08 14.11
CA ASN A 175 16.60 -4.47 13.76
C ASN A 175 15.53 -4.63 12.69
N ASP A 176 14.51 -3.76 12.67
CA ASP A 176 13.47 -3.77 11.62
C ASP A 176 14.08 -3.41 10.26
N TYR A 177 14.93 -2.38 10.20
CA TYR A 177 15.67 -2.02 8.99
C TYR A 177 16.63 -3.14 8.55
N ARG A 178 17.33 -3.76 9.50
CA ARG A 178 18.19 -4.89 9.21
C ARG A 178 17.43 -6.05 8.57
N LEU A 179 16.24 -6.37 9.07
CA LEU A 179 15.40 -7.43 8.52
C LEU A 179 14.87 -7.11 7.11
N ILE A 180 14.55 -5.84 6.83
CA ILE A 180 14.20 -5.39 5.49
C ILE A 180 15.42 -5.51 4.57
N ASN A 181 16.57 -4.99 4.99
CA ASN A 181 17.79 -4.99 4.19
C ASN A 181 18.37 -6.39 3.93
N LEU A 182 18.19 -7.34 4.83
CA LEU A 182 18.60 -8.73 4.62
C LEU A 182 17.90 -9.36 3.40
N ARG A 183 16.71 -8.94 3.05
CA ARG A 183 16.03 -9.37 1.81
C ARG A 183 16.79 -8.95 0.54
N TYR A 184 17.50 -7.83 0.58
CA TYR A 184 18.20 -7.27 -0.59
C TYR A 184 19.73 -7.52 -0.55
N SER A 185 20.29 -7.73 0.65
CA SER A 185 21.75 -7.84 0.83
C SER A 185 22.29 -9.26 0.72
N CYS A 186 21.46 -10.28 0.78
CA CYS A 186 21.93 -11.66 0.85
C CYS A 186 21.21 -12.55 -0.18
N PRO A 187 21.86 -12.83 -1.33
CA PRO A 187 21.35 -13.81 -2.32
C PRO A 187 21.30 -15.25 -1.77
N LEU A 188 21.77 -15.45 -0.53
CA LEU A 188 21.90 -16.76 0.13
C LEU A 188 20.93 -16.98 1.31
N LEU A 189 19.93 -16.10 1.53
CA LEU A 189 18.86 -16.41 2.48
C LEU A 189 18.14 -17.68 2.02
N ARG A 190 18.30 -18.75 2.81
CA ARG A 190 17.67 -20.02 2.51
C ARG A 190 16.16 -19.85 2.50
N ARG A 191 15.50 -20.60 1.62
CA ARG A 191 14.03 -20.66 1.52
C ARG A 191 13.34 -20.90 2.86
N GLU A 192 14.05 -21.51 3.81
CA GLU A 192 13.63 -21.77 5.19
C GLU A 192 13.49 -20.50 6.03
N ASP A 193 14.38 -19.50 5.84
CA ASP A 193 14.29 -18.20 6.51
C ASP A 193 13.16 -17.31 5.96
N LEU A 194 12.75 -17.56 4.72
CA LEU A 194 11.59 -16.92 4.09
C LEU A 194 10.27 -17.58 4.52
N LEU A 195 10.28 -18.89 4.82
CA LEU A 195 9.13 -19.61 5.36
C LEU A 195 8.81 -19.21 6.81
N ALA A 196 9.77 -18.66 7.56
CA ALA A 196 9.55 -18.07 8.87
C ALA A 196 8.59 -16.85 8.85
N GLY A 197 8.19 -16.35 7.66
CA GLY A 197 7.20 -15.29 7.49
C GLY A 197 5.73 -15.73 7.58
N LYS A 198 5.40 -17.03 7.54
CA LYS A 198 4.02 -17.49 7.76
C LYS A 198 3.73 -17.60 9.26
N ILE A 199 3.37 -16.47 9.87
CA ILE A 199 2.98 -16.40 11.28
C ILE A 199 1.63 -17.11 11.43
N PRO A 200 1.53 -18.16 12.26
CA PRO A 200 0.26 -18.82 12.53
C PRO A 200 -0.71 -17.84 13.20
N THR A 201 -1.97 -17.85 12.77
CA THR A 201 -2.98 -16.93 13.30
C THR A 201 -4.31 -17.62 13.43
N ALA A 202 -4.98 -17.43 14.57
CA ALA A 202 -6.33 -17.91 14.78
C ALA A 202 -7.34 -16.97 14.07
N PRO A 203 -8.50 -17.48 13.60
CA PRO A 203 -9.53 -16.64 13.01
C PRO A 203 -10.12 -15.62 14.01
N THR A 204 -10.19 -15.98 15.28
CA THR A 204 -10.73 -15.14 16.35
C THR A 204 -9.99 -13.81 16.48
N ILE A 205 -8.66 -13.83 16.45
CA ILE A 205 -7.88 -12.59 16.54
C ILE A 205 -8.00 -11.74 15.26
N ALA A 206 -8.15 -12.38 14.09
CA ALA A 206 -8.39 -11.66 12.85
C ALA A 206 -9.72 -10.89 12.92
N SER A 207 -10.79 -11.49 13.46
CA SER A 207 -12.09 -10.84 13.63
C SER A 207 -12.02 -9.67 14.62
N MET A 208 -11.34 -9.82 15.75
CA MET A 208 -11.19 -8.76 16.74
C MET A 208 -10.39 -7.57 16.18
N ILE A 209 -9.22 -7.82 15.63
CA ILE A 209 -8.33 -6.77 15.10
C ILE A 209 -8.92 -6.13 13.85
N GLY A 210 -9.50 -6.91 12.92
CA GLY A 210 -10.19 -6.37 11.75
C GLY A 210 -11.39 -5.48 12.13
N GLY A 211 -12.14 -5.87 13.18
CA GLY A 211 -13.19 -5.05 13.76
C GLY A 211 -12.67 -3.73 14.33
N MET A 212 -11.57 -3.76 15.09
CA MET A 212 -10.93 -2.57 15.65
C MET A 212 -10.36 -1.65 14.55
N GLN A 213 -9.73 -2.21 13.50
CA GLN A 213 -9.26 -1.41 12.36
C GLN A 213 -10.42 -0.68 11.68
N THR A 214 -11.52 -1.39 11.44
CA THR A 214 -12.73 -0.80 10.86
C THR A 214 -13.31 0.28 11.77
N GLN A 215 -13.34 0.07 13.08
CA GLN A 215 -13.82 1.05 14.06
C GLN A 215 -12.98 2.34 14.05
N GLU A 216 -11.65 2.24 13.96
CA GLU A 216 -10.79 3.43 13.85
C GLU A 216 -11.00 4.15 12.51
N ALA A 217 -11.17 3.42 11.40
CA ALA A 217 -11.51 4.03 10.11
C ALA A 217 -12.86 4.75 10.15
N LEU A 218 -13.89 4.17 10.79
CA LEU A 218 -15.17 4.83 11.02
C LEU A 218 -15.03 6.14 11.78
N LYS A 219 -14.23 6.15 12.86
CA LYS A 219 -13.98 7.36 13.64
C LYS A 219 -13.32 8.45 12.80
N LEU A 220 -12.32 8.08 11.98
CA LEU A 220 -11.67 9.02 11.05
C LEU A 220 -12.66 9.63 10.06
N ILE A 221 -13.54 8.82 9.46
CA ILE A 221 -14.54 9.29 8.48
C ILE A 221 -15.57 10.22 9.13
N HIS A 222 -15.98 9.93 10.37
CA HIS A 222 -16.95 10.75 11.10
C HIS A 222 -16.33 11.97 11.78
N GLY A 223 -14.99 12.11 11.79
CA GLY A 223 -14.29 13.17 12.50
C GLY A 223 -14.29 13.00 14.02
N LEU A 224 -14.43 11.75 14.50
CA LEU A 224 -14.37 11.43 15.93
C LEU A 224 -12.91 11.29 16.41
N PRO A 225 -12.65 11.48 17.70
CA PRO A 225 -11.30 11.33 18.25
C PRO A 225 -10.73 9.93 18.02
N VAL A 226 -9.48 9.87 17.56
CA VAL A 226 -8.69 8.64 17.39
C VAL A 226 -7.40 8.71 18.20
N ASN A 227 -6.83 7.55 18.52
CA ASN A 227 -5.53 7.46 19.17
C ASN A 227 -4.38 7.55 18.13
N ALA A 228 -4.23 8.71 17.48
CA ALA A 228 -3.20 8.94 16.49
C ALA A 228 -1.78 8.79 17.09
N GLY A 229 -0.88 8.11 16.37
CA GLY A 229 0.48 7.81 16.79
C GLY A 229 0.56 6.81 17.94
N CYS A 230 -0.49 5.98 18.13
CA CYS A 230 -0.55 4.96 19.16
C CYS A 230 -0.72 3.55 18.57
N ALA A 231 -0.33 2.56 19.37
CA ALA A 231 -0.66 1.16 19.18
C ALA A 231 -1.61 0.69 20.27
N MET A 232 -2.74 0.12 19.90
CA MET A 232 -3.67 -0.60 20.76
C MET A 232 -3.34 -2.09 20.64
N VAL A 233 -2.80 -2.66 21.72
CA VAL A 233 -2.30 -4.04 21.74
C VAL A 233 -3.27 -4.91 22.53
N PHE A 234 -3.63 -6.04 21.94
CA PHE A 234 -4.41 -7.09 22.57
C PHE A 234 -3.54 -8.31 22.85
N ASN A 235 -3.50 -8.74 24.10
CA ASN A 235 -2.89 -9.99 24.52
C ASN A 235 -3.99 -11.06 24.68
N GLY A 236 -4.05 -12.01 23.75
CA GLY A 236 -5.09 -13.04 23.72
C GLY A 236 -4.96 -14.10 24.82
N ALA A 237 -3.77 -14.29 25.40
CA ALA A 237 -3.58 -15.25 26.50
C ALA A 237 -4.21 -14.74 27.81
N THR A 238 -4.22 -13.42 28.01
CA THR A 238 -4.76 -12.79 29.25
C THR A 238 -6.04 -11.99 29.00
N ASN A 239 -6.49 -11.88 27.76
CA ASN A 239 -7.61 -10.99 27.34
C ASN A 239 -7.46 -9.53 27.76
N GLN A 240 -6.23 -9.02 27.77
CA GLN A 240 -5.92 -7.67 28.16
C GLN A 240 -5.67 -6.76 26.96
N PHE A 241 -6.21 -5.54 27.04
CA PHE A 241 -5.91 -4.45 26.13
C PHE A 241 -5.06 -3.39 26.82
N TYR A 242 -4.05 -2.88 26.08
CA TYR A 242 -3.34 -1.69 26.51
C TYR A 242 -2.97 -0.83 25.30
N THR A 243 -2.79 0.47 25.55
CA THR A 243 -2.39 1.43 24.51
C THR A 243 -1.00 1.94 24.82
N THR A 244 -0.14 1.98 23.81
CA THR A 244 1.18 2.60 23.89
C THR A 244 1.28 3.69 22.85
N ARG A 245 1.94 4.80 23.18
CA ARG A 245 2.15 5.95 22.29
C ARG A 245 3.56 5.89 21.72
N PHE A 246 3.68 6.09 20.41
CA PHE A 246 4.97 6.25 19.77
C PHE A 246 5.47 7.69 19.92
N GLN A 247 6.76 7.83 20.09
CA GLN A 247 7.41 9.13 20.04
C GLN A 247 7.61 9.53 18.57
N ARG A 248 7.08 10.70 18.19
CA ARG A 248 7.35 11.27 16.86
C ARG A 248 8.80 11.70 16.78
N ARG A 249 9.53 11.23 15.76
CA ARG A 249 10.90 11.63 15.51
C ARG A 249 10.90 12.77 14.49
N GLU A 250 11.65 13.82 14.76
CA GLU A 250 11.76 14.99 13.87
C GLU A 250 12.54 14.68 12.60
N ASP A 251 13.56 13.82 12.70
CA ASP A 251 14.42 13.35 11.62
C ASP A 251 13.88 12.14 10.84
N CYS A 252 12.60 11.83 11.00
CA CYS A 252 12.00 10.66 10.37
C CYS A 252 11.81 10.87 8.85
N LEU A 253 12.40 10.00 8.05
CA LEU A 253 12.34 10.06 6.58
C LEU A 253 10.92 9.90 5.99
N SER A 254 10.00 9.29 6.74
CA SER A 254 8.61 9.14 6.30
C SER A 254 7.76 10.40 6.46
N HIS A 255 8.27 11.47 7.09
CA HIS A 255 7.49 12.69 7.34
C HIS A 255 7.51 13.68 6.17
N GLU A 256 7.95 13.21 5.02
CA GLU A 256 7.87 13.98 3.79
C GLU A 256 6.42 14.08 3.31
N THR A 257 5.99 15.29 2.98
CA THR A 257 4.69 15.58 2.36
C THR A 257 4.91 16.27 1.01
N TYR A 258 4.12 15.91 0.02
CA TYR A 258 4.17 16.56 -1.29
C TYR A 258 3.22 17.76 -1.34
N ASP A 259 3.66 18.82 -2.00
CA ASP A 259 2.80 19.91 -2.38
C ASP A 259 1.76 19.48 -3.41
N ALA A 260 0.80 20.37 -3.71
CA ALA A 260 -0.22 20.10 -4.71
C ALA A 260 0.44 19.78 -6.08
N PRO A 261 0.18 18.62 -6.67
CA PRO A 261 0.84 18.23 -7.92
C PRO A 261 0.32 19.04 -9.10
N ILE A 262 1.20 19.27 -10.06
CA ILE A 262 0.87 19.85 -11.36
C ILE A 262 0.41 18.71 -12.28
N ALA A 263 -0.82 18.80 -12.80
CA ALA A 263 -1.35 17.80 -13.71
C ALA A 263 -0.71 17.94 -15.10
N LEU A 264 -0.15 16.85 -15.62
CA LEU A 264 0.36 16.77 -16.99
C LEU A 264 -0.52 15.81 -17.80
N PRO A 265 -0.83 16.09 -19.06
CA PRO A 265 -1.65 15.22 -19.92
C PRO A 265 -0.82 14.06 -20.47
N LEU A 266 -0.11 13.36 -19.59
CA LEU A 266 0.75 12.23 -19.87
C LEU A 266 0.17 10.97 -19.25
N SER A 267 0.54 9.81 -19.81
CA SER A 267 0.26 8.47 -19.26
C SER A 267 1.58 7.77 -18.98
N SER A 268 1.68 7.07 -17.87
CA SER A 268 2.88 6.30 -17.52
C SER A 268 3.15 5.16 -18.52
N THR A 269 2.11 4.62 -19.15
CA THR A 269 2.21 3.52 -20.10
C THR A 269 2.64 3.92 -21.51
N ASP A 270 2.29 5.15 -21.95
CA ASP A 270 2.41 5.56 -23.33
C ASP A 270 3.53 6.59 -23.58
N HIS A 271 3.98 7.26 -22.49
CA HIS A 271 4.98 8.33 -22.60
C HIS A 271 6.30 7.94 -21.94
N THR A 272 7.37 8.56 -22.44
CA THR A 272 8.75 8.39 -21.97
C THR A 272 9.13 9.42 -20.90
N ALA A 273 10.26 9.22 -20.23
CA ALA A 273 10.79 10.25 -19.34
C ALA A 273 11.22 11.51 -20.11
N ALA A 274 11.60 11.40 -21.38
CA ALA A 274 11.86 12.55 -22.24
C ALA A 274 10.61 13.40 -22.46
N ASP A 275 9.45 12.77 -22.68
CA ASP A 275 8.16 13.47 -22.80
C ASP A 275 7.79 14.18 -21.49
N LEU A 276 8.03 13.53 -20.33
CA LEU A 276 7.87 14.14 -19.03
C LEU A 276 8.75 15.39 -18.89
N PHE A 277 10.05 15.30 -19.24
CA PHE A 277 10.96 16.42 -19.14
C PHE A 277 10.55 17.57 -20.08
N ALA A 278 10.09 17.26 -21.28
CA ALA A 278 9.61 18.27 -22.22
C ALA A 278 8.37 19.00 -21.66
N ALA A 279 7.39 18.27 -21.12
CA ALA A 279 6.19 18.86 -20.53
C ALA A 279 6.49 19.64 -19.24
N ALA A 280 7.35 19.08 -18.37
CA ALA A 280 7.71 19.71 -17.10
C ALA A 280 8.57 20.97 -17.25
N ARG A 281 9.28 21.12 -18.36
CA ARG A 281 10.25 22.22 -18.58
C ARG A 281 9.66 23.61 -18.35
N ALA A 282 8.42 23.84 -18.73
CA ALA A 282 7.73 25.13 -18.59
C ALA A 282 7.50 25.55 -17.11
N HIS A 283 7.68 24.64 -16.17
CA HIS A 283 7.49 24.86 -14.72
C HIS A 283 8.80 25.14 -13.98
N PHE A 284 9.90 25.29 -14.69
CA PHE A 284 11.22 25.58 -14.12
C PHE A 284 11.88 26.75 -14.82
N ASP A 285 12.30 27.74 -14.06
CA ASP A 285 13.03 28.92 -14.57
C ASP A 285 14.51 28.64 -14.85
N SER A 286 15.05 27.51 -14.32
CA SER A 286 16.46 27.16 -14.47
C SER A 286 16.74 26.50 -15.82
N PRO A 287 17.86 26.83 -16.52
CA PRO A 287 18.27 26.17 -17.75
C PRO A 287 18.87 24.77 -17.52
N GLU A 288 19.13 24.40 -16.27
CA GLU A 288 19.74 23.13 -15.90
C GLU A 288 18.93 21.91 -16.36
N PRO A 289 19.60 20.78 -16.63
CA PRO A 289 18.90 19.56 -17.01
C PRO A 289 17.93 19.11 -15.92
N LEU A 290 16.73 18.71 -16.32
CA LEU A 290 15.76 18.13 -15.43
C LEU A 290 16.17 16.72 -15.01
N SER A 291 15.84 16.35 -13.79
CA SER A 291 16.01 15.00 -13.28
C SER A 291 14.75 14.52 -12.60
N LEU A 292 14.39 13.27 -12.90
CA LEU A 292 13.31 12.51 -12.29
C LEU A 292 13.88 11.66 -11.18
N GLU A 293 13.41 11.85 -9.96
CA GLU A 293 13.72 10.99 -8.82
C GLU A 293 12.79 9.77 -8.81
N LEU A 294 13.36 8.59 -8.66
CA LEU A 294 12.60 7.34 -8.58
C LEU A 294 12.36 7.00 -7.10
N ASP A 295 11.12 6.88 -6.69
CA ASP A 295 10.75 6.47 -5.33
C ASP A 295 11.21 5.04 -4.99
N ARG A 296 11.51 4.26 -6.03
CA ARG A 296 12.00 2.88 -5.97
C ARG A 296 13.26 2.76 -6.82
N ASP A 297 14.26 2.10 -6.27
CA ASP A 297 15.48 1.80 -7.03
C ASP A 297 15.15 0.91 -8.23
N LEU A 298 15.54 1.35 -9.42
CA LEU A 298 15.37 0.59 -10.64
C LEU A 298 16.58 -0.33 -10.86
N VAL A 299 16.36 -1.62 -10.97
CA VAL A 299 17.35 -2.58 -11.46
C VAL A 299 17.40 -2.49 -12.99
N VAL A 300 18.42 -1.85 -13.53
CA VAL A 300 18.60 -1.71 -14.99
C VAL A 300 19.14 -3.00 -15.58
N THR A 301 20.23 -3.51 -15.02
CA THR A 301 20.85 -4.77 -15.43
C THR A 301 21.22 -5.62 -14.22
N VAL A 302 21.41 -6.91 -14.48
CA VAL A 302 22.06 -7.84 -13.54
C VAL A 302 23.25 -8.45 -14.26
N ASP A 303 24.45 -8.21 -13.71
CA ASP A 303 25.71 -8.50 -14.34
C ASP A 303 26.44 -9.62 -13.60
N CYS A 304 26.80 -10.70 -14.30
CA CYS A 304 27.59 -11.79 -13.73
C CYS A 304 29.08 -11.40 -13.68
N VAL A 305 29.67 -11.51 -12.49
CA VAL A 305 31.10 -11.15 -12.29
C VAL A 305 32.04 -12.14 -12.98
N ASP A 306 31.63 -13.42 -13.05
CA ASP A 306 32.51 -14.50 -13.54
C ASP A 306 32.45 -14.67 -15.07
N CYS A 307 31.27 -14.83 -15.64
CA CYS A 307 31.13 -15.05 -17.08
C CYS A 307 30.84 -13.78 -17.90
N ARG A 308 30.73 -12.62 -17.23
CA ARG A 308 30.45 -11.30 -17.81
C ARG A 308 29.14 -11.20 -18.60
N THR A 309 28.21 -12.13 -18.39
CA THR A 309 26.87 -12.04 -18.97
C THR A 309 26.11 -10.91 -18.30
N SER A 310 25.53 -10.01 -19.10
CA SER A 310 24.64 -8.94 -18.64
C SER A 310 23.22 -9.23 -19.08
N GLN A 311 22.26 -9.10 -18.16
CA GLN A 311 20.84 -9.24 -18.45
C GLN A 311 20.11 -7.94 -18.13
N ARG A 312 19.45 -7.35 -19.10
CA ARG A 312 18.57 -6.19 -18.91
C ARG A 312 17.31 -6.62 -18.16
N ILE A 313 16.96 -5.89 -17.08
CA ILE A 313 15.83 -6.19 -16.19
C ILE A 313 14.75 -5.12 -16.29
N MET A 314 15.10 -3.85 -16.10
CA MET A 314 14.18 -2.70 -16.09
C MET A 314 12.96 -2.91 -15.20
N LYS A 315 13.20 -3.15 -13.91
CA LYS A 315 12.15 -3.33 -12.89
C LYS A 315 12.57 -2.72 -11.56
N PRO A 316 11.63 -2.20 -10.77
CA PRO A 316 11.90 -1.82 -9.38
C PRO A 316 12.47 -3.02 -8.60
N THR A 317 13.36 -2.74 -7.65
CA THR A 317 14.03 -3.76 -6.83
C THR A 317 13.01 -4.73 -6.19
N GLN A 318 11.86 -4.21 -5.75
CA GLN A 318 10.78 -4.99 -5.13
C GLN A 318 10.09 -5.97 -6.08
N ALA A 319 10.16 -5.72 -7.39
CA ALA A 319 9.58 -6.57 -8.43
C ALA A 319 10.58 -7.62 -8.99
N VAL A 320 11.85 -7.56 -8.56
CA VAL A 320 12.88 -8.51 -9.04
C VAL A 320 12.89 -9.74 -8.14
N ALA A 321 12.62 -10.91 -8.73
CA ALA A 321 12.66 -12.17 -7.99
C ALA A 321 14.10 -12.51 -7.56
N MET A 322 14.27 -12.98 -6.33
CA MET A 322 15.59 -13.37 -5.77
C MET A 322 16.28 -14.49 -6.59
N SER A 323 15.51 -15.31 -7.32
CA SER A 323 16.07 -16.33 -8.24
C SER A 323 16.93 -15.73 -9.36
N ARG A 324 16.80 -14.43 -9.64
CA ARG A 324 17.64 -13.72 -10.63
C ARG A 324 18.99 -13.26 -10.09
N ALA A 325 19.25 -13.46 -8.80
CA ALA A 325 20.58 -13.22 -8.23
C ALA A 325 21.64 -14.24 -8.70
N ALA A 326 21.21 -15.41 -9.22
CA ALA A 326 22.09 -16.39 -9.83
C ALA A 326 22.13 -16.20 -11.36
N CYS A 327 23.32 -16.21 -11.91
CA CYS A 327 23.53 -16.13 -13.36
C CYS A 327 22.94 -17.35 -14.07
N PRO A 328 22.06 -17.15 -15.08
CA PRO A 328 21.45 -18.28 -15.79
C PRO A 328 22.48 -19.10 -16.61
N SER A 329 23.65 -18.53 -16.92
CA SER A 329 24.67 -19.19 -17.76
C SER A 329 25.66 -20.01 -16.94
N CYS A 330 26.08 -19.59 -15.75
CA CYS A 330 27.11 -20.24 -14.95
C CYS A 330 26.70 -20.54 -13.50
N GLY A 331 25.50 -20.13 -13.06
CA GLY A 331 24.99 -20.34 -11.70
C GLY A 331 25.63 -19.46 -10.62
N GLN A 332 26.62 -18.65 -10.97
CA GLN A 332 27.33 -17.77 -10.00
C GLN A 332 26.51 -16.52 -9.67
N THR A 333 26.91 -15.85 -8.58
CA THR A 333 26.22 -14.64 -8.11
C THR A 333 26.36 -13.49 -9.10
N SER A 334 25.24 -12.85 -9.42
CA SER A 334 25.20 -11.65 -10.24
C SER A 334 24.96 -10.41 -9.39
N LYS A 335 25.41 -9.25 -9.87
CA LYS A 335 25.25 -7.95 -9.20
C LYS A 335 24.26 -7.08 -9.96
N PRO A 336 23.28 -6.45 -9.29
CA PRO A 336 22.38 -5.49 -9.92
C PRO A 336 23.07 -4.13 -10.13
N THR A 337 22.81 -3.51 -11.27
CA THR A 337 23.08 -2.09 -11.50
C THR A 337 21.80 -1.31 -11.16
N LEU A 338 21.87 -0.48 -10.13
CA LEU A 338 20.76 0.29 -9.59
C LEU A 338 20.80 1.74 -10.07
N VAL A 339 19.62 2.29 -10.35
CA VAL A 339 19.43 3.70 -10.69
C VAL A 339 18.33 4.28 -9.82
N HIS A 340 18.64 5.42 -9.16
CA HIS A 340 17.71 6.16 -8.28
C HIS A 340 17.14 7.41 -8.97
N ARG A 341 17.79 7.86 -10.06
CA ARG A 341 17.45 9.11 -10.73
C ARG A 341 17.67 8.98 -12.24
N VAL A 342 16.75 9.52 -13.02
CA VAL A 342 16.86 9.62 -14.48
C VAL A 342 17.03 11.11 -14.83
N THR A 343 18.09 11.43 -15.58
CA THR A 343 18.38 12.82 -15.98
C THR A 343 18.01 13.03 -17.45
N ALA A 344 17.53 14.20 -17.78
CA ALA A 344 17.29 14.60 -19.15
C ALA A 344 18.58 14.46 -19.98
N GLY A 345 18.49 13.82 -21.14
CA GLY A 345 19.64 13.49 -21.99
C GLY A 345 20.37 12.18 -21.65
N SER A 346 20.03 11.50 -20.53
CA SER A 346 20.52 10.14 -20.27
C SER A 346 19.85 9.11 -21.19
N PRO A 347 20.47 7.96 -21.45
CA PRO A 347 19.85 6.89 -22.25
C PRO A 347 18.50 6.43 -21.68
N LEU A 348 18.31 6.45 -20.36
CA LEU A 348 17.07 6.07 -19.69
C LEU A 348 15.93 7.08 -19.92
N ALA A 349 16.22 8.30 -20.38
CA ALA A 349 15.18 9.27 -20.72
C ALA A 349 14.29 8.81 -21.89
N ALA A 350 14.80 7.95 -22.76
CA ALA A 350 14.04 7.37 -23.86
C ALA A 350 13.12 6.21 -23.46
N GLU A 351 13.22 5.72 -22.21
CA GLU A 351 12.37 4.64 -21.71
C GLU A 351 11.00 5.15 -21.33
N ARG A 352 9.97 4.29 -21.47
CA ARG A 352 8.62 4.60 -20.99
C ARG A 352 8.63 4.73 -19.46
N LEU A 353 7.79 5.61 -18.95
CA LEU A 353 7.66 5.84 -17.51
C LEU A 353 7.32 4.53 -16.76
N ALA A 354 6.44 3.71 -17.32
CA ALA A 354 6.12 2.39 -16.75
C ALA A 354 7.34 1.45 -16.70
N ASP A 355 8.21 1.47 -17.71
CA ASP A 355 9.44 0.66 -17.73
C ASP A 355 10.48 1.15 -16.69
N LEU A 356 10.39 2.42 -16.27
CA LEU A 356 11.14 2.99 -15.16
C LEU A 356 10.53 2.68 -13.78
N GLY A 357 9.45 1.90 -13.73
CA GLY A 357 8.78 1.50 -12.51
C GLY A 357 7.80 2.54 -11.95
N ILE A 358 7.37 3.48 -12.77
CA ILE A 358 6.37 4.48 -12.39
C ILE A 358 4.98 3.90 -12.68
N ALA A 359 4.19 3.78 -11.63
CA ALA A 359 2.84 3.24 -11.70
C ALA A 359 1.87 4.21 -12.38
N ARG A 360 0.70 3.70 -12.81
CA ARG A 360 -0.38 4.56 -13.29
C ARG A 360 -0.84 5.50 -12.18
N ARG A 361 -1.19 6.74 -12.55
CA ARG A 361 -1.60 7.78 -11.61
C ARG A 361 -0.57 8.05 -10.49
N ASP A 362 0.71 7.80 -10.74
CA ASP A 362 1.75 8.12 -9.77
C ASP A 362 1.99 9.64 -9.69
N LEU A 363 2.51 10.07 -8.56
CA LEU A 363 3.03 11.41 -8.34
C LEU A 363 4.54 11.33 -8.40
N VAL A 364 5.16 12.09 -9.29
CA VAL A 364 6.60 12.05 -9.50
C VAL A 364 7.25 13.38 -9.17
N ARG A 365 8.42 13.31 -8.56
CA ARG A 365 9.26 14.48 -8.30
C ARG A 365 10.21 14.70 -9.46
N VAL A 366 10.15 15.90 -10.05
CA VAL A 366 11.13 16.38 -11.01
C VAL A 366 11.86 17.54 -10.39
N SER A 367 13.17 17.59 -10.54
CA SER A 367 14.03 18.63 -10.00
C SER A 367 14.92 19.25 -11.08
N ALA A 368 15.23 20.55 -10.90
CA ALA A 368 16.23 21.27 -11.65
C ALA A 368 17.06 22.09 -10.65
N ASN A 369 18.31 21.72 -10.43
CA ASN A 369 19.15 22.27 -9.38
C ASN A 369 18.48 22.15 -7.98
N SER A 370 18.18 23.25 -7.32
CA SER A 370 17.49 23.28 -6.01
C SER A 370 15.98 23.42 -6.11
N ALA A 371 15.41 23.62 -7.30
CA ALA A 371 13.97 23.69 -7.50
C ALA A 371 13.39 22.30 -7.71
N GLU A 372 12.29 22.01 -7.04
CA GLU A 372 11.56 20.74 -7.15
C GLU A 372 10.09 21.00 -7.43
N GLN A 373 9.45 20.14 -8.23
CA GLN A 373 8.03 20.17 -8.51
C GLN A 373 7.47 18.74 -8.53
N ILE A 374 6.24 18.60 -8.07
CA ILE A 374 5.51 17.34 -8.09
C ILE A 374 4.55 17.32 -9.27
N PHE A 375 4.58 16.28 -10.07
CA PHE A 375 3.72 16.12 -11.24
C PHE A 375 2.83 14.89 -11.11
N GLU A 376 1.62 14.98 -11.65
CA GLU A 376 0.65 13.89 -11.75
C GLU A 376 0.30 13.62 -13.22
N PHE A 377 0.16 12.34 -13.59
CA PHE A 377 -0.24 11.95 -14.93
C PHE A 377 -1.76 11.88 -15.06
N SER A 378 -2.37 12.90 -15.67
CA SER A 378 -3.82 12.95 -15.89
C SER A 378 -4.29 12.08 -17.07
N GLY A 379 -3.39 11.70 -17.98
CA GLY A 379 -3.67 10.82 -19.11
C GLY A 379 -3.98 9.37 -18.73
N ASP A 380 -3.63 8.95 -17.53
CA ASP A 380 -3.96 7.59 -17.04
C ASP A 380 -5.45 7.41 -16.69
N GLY A 381 -6.25 8.48 -16.70
CA GLY A 381 -7.70 8.47 -16.48
C GLY A 381 -8.13 8.08 -15.07
N ALA A 382 -9.23 8.67 -14.58
CA ALA A 382 -9.78 8.32 -13.27
C ALA A 382 -10.41 6.91 -13.22
N SER A 383 -10.80 6.37 -14.38
CA SER A 383 -11.43 5.05 -14.53
C SER A 383 -10.44 3.92 -14.86
N GLY A 384 -9.19 4.24 -15.13
CA GLY A 384 -8.14 3.27 -15.43
C GLY A 384 -7.38 2.84 -14.18
N CYS A 385 -8.04 2.21 -13.21
CA CYS A 385 -7.33 1.47 -12.17
C CYS A 385 -6.69 0.24 -12.80
N LEU A 386 -5.35 0.24 -12.94
CA LEU A 386 -4.42 -0.82 -13.39
C LEU A 386 -4.69 -1.41 -14.77
#